data_efaa986858e40fde46d57651d7fe7786
#
_entry.id   efaa986858e40fde46d57651d7fe7786
#
_cell.length_a   1.000
_cell.length_b   1.000
_cell.length_c   1.000
_cell.angle_alpha   90.00
_cell.angle_beta   90.00
_cell.angle_gamma   90.00
#
_symmetry.space_group_name_H-M   'P 1'
#
loop_
_entity.id
_entity.type
_entity.pdbx_description
1 polymer ?
#
loop_
_entity_poly.entity_id
_entity_poly.type
_entity_poly.pdbx_seq_one_letter_code
_entity_poly.pdbx_strand_id
1 'polypeptide(L)'
;MKREYFNHASKDPHRKQGDAPDGQCIALVDARFLVWLAQHTQAGPKQDALNRLGMAQFLGDALIHAGLAVDVKRIYWYSEENEILDVDGQIVRKVLSHDLDGGVSLLKSLGQDLRQLAAHKACDHVLLATDDERFLSVIDDAQLMGMSVHILADEAARNMPKLHQTDPGWGRLLSQADQRIVVQPKALSELLQGTVNKESNAAPEDPELIRESITEVIVSWWDDEPEDRREELRDALHISRGIPQEVDRQLLLRMRHRLTRALTLQEKKMLREIFRAVALGTHNADMPQSMDPLSSTPLIEEPV
;
A
#
# COMPACT_ATOMS: atom_id res chain seq x y z
N MET A 1 -33.84 -22.98 -28.78
CA MET A 1 -34.31 -21.96 -27.83
C MET A 1 -33.14 -21.10 -27.48
N LYS A 2 -33.05 -19.88 -28.02
CA LYS A 2 -32.01 -18.89 -27.68
C LYS A 2 -32.43 -18.21 -26.39
N ARG A 3 -31.64 -18.33 -25.32
CA ARG A 3 -31.79 -17.52 -24.12
C ARG A 3 -31.08 -16.22 -24.38
N GLU A 4 -31.83 -15.15 -24.57
CA GLU A 4 -31.35 -13.78 -24.55
C GLU A 4 -31.09 -13.40 -23.09
N TYR A 5 -29.82 -13.22 -22.72
CA TYR A 5 -29.44 -12.60 -21.45
C TYR A 5 -29.65 -11.09 -21.59
N PHE A 6 -30.66 -10.58 -20.91
CA PHE A 6 -30.89 -9.17 -20.73
C PHE A 6 -29.79 -8.57 -19.86
N ASN A 7 -28.86 -7.86 -20.49
CA ASN A 7 -27.95 -6.94 -19.83
C ASN A 7 -28.71 -5.69 -19.44
N HIS A 8 -29.34 -5.63 -18.28
CA HIS A 8 -29.80 -4.40 -17.68
C HIS A 8 -28.70 -3.86 -16.76
N ALA A 9 -27.67 -3.27 -17.35
CA ALA A 9 -26.87 -2.27 -16.65
C ALA A 9 -27.72 -0.98 -16.57
N SER A 10 -28.50 -0.86 -15.51
CA SER A 10 -29.16 0.39 -15.16
C SER A 10 -28.10 1.44 -14.88
N LYS A 11 -27.82 2.31 -15.86
CA LYS A 11 -27.07 3.54 -15.63
C LYS A 11 -27.96 4.47 -14.82
N ASP A 12 -27.78 4.49 -13.53
CA ASP A 12 -28.37 5.47 -12.64
C ASP A 12 -27.55 6.78 -12.71
N PRO A 13 -28.07 7.88 -13.34
CA PRO A 13 -27.30 9.10 -13.58
C PRO A 13 -27.16 10.00 -12.34
N HIS A 14 -27.56 9.54 -11.16
CA HIS A 14 -27.63 10.36 -9.95
C HIS A 14 -26.68 9.92 -8.81
N ARG A 15 -25.67 9.10 -9.10
CA ARG A 15 -24.70 8.75 -8.06
C ARG A 15 -23.88 9.97 -7.68
N LYS A 16 -24.19 10.56 -6.53
CA LYS A 16 -23.42 11.67 -5.94
C LYS A 16 -22.04 11.15 -5.54
N GLN A 17 -20.99 11.88 -5.95
CA GLN A 17 -19.65 11.71 -5.43
C GLN A 17 -19.69 11.79 -3.89
N GLY A 18 -19.56 10.63 -3.19
CA GLY A 18 -19.61 10.56 -1.73
C GLY A 18 -20.30 9.33 -1.15
N ASP A 19 -20.86 8.43 -1.97
CA ASP A 19 -21.42 7.17 -1.45
C ASP A 19 -20.29 6.23 -0.99
N ALA A 20 -20.51 5.56 0.16
CA ALA A 20 -19.61 4.54 0.65
C ALA A 20 -19.34 3.47 -0.44
N PRO A 21 -18.13 2.86 -0.50
CA PRO A 21 -17.82 1.85 -1.49
C PRO A 21 -18.83 0.69 -1.42
N ASP A 22 -19.28 0.20 -2.58
CA ASP A 22 -20.32 -0.84 -2.70
C ASP A 22 -19.89 -2.23 -2.22
N GLY A 23 -18.69 -2.37 -1.70
CA GLY A 23 -18.16 -3.63 -1.21
C GLY A 23 -16.68 -3.57 -0.89
N GLN A 24 -16.17 -4.68 -0.35
CA GLN A 24 -14.76 -4.85 -0.02
C GLN A 24 -14.10 -5.81 -1.02
N CYS A 25 -12.94 -5.42 -1.54
CA CYS A 25 -12.13 -6.25 -2.42
C CYS A 25 -10.87 -6.74 -1.70
N ILE A 26 -10.53 -8.02 -1.91
CA ILE A 26 -9.22 -8.59 -1.53
C ILE A 26 -8.50 -8.98 -2.82
N ALA A 27 -7.25 -8.55 -2.97
CA ALA A 27 -6.42 -8.92 -4.11
C ALA A 27 -5.54 -10.13 -3.76
N LEU A 28 -5.54 -11.15 -4.63
CA LEU A 28 -4.66 -12.32 -4.58
C LEU A 28 -3.71 -12.24 -5.76
N VAL A 29 -2.43 -12.04 -5.50
CA VAL A 29 -1.46 -11.59 -6.50
C VAL A 29 -0.28 -12.55 -6.60
N ASP A 30 -0.15 -13.21 -7.73
CA ASP A 30 1.11 -13.84 -8.12
C ASP A 30 2.13 -12.78 -8.50
N ALA A 31 3.22 -12.68 -7.72
CA ALA A 31 4.26 -11.69 -7.96
C ALA A 31 4.93 -11.85 -9.33
N ARG A 32 5.12 -13.09 -9.80
CA ARG A 32 5.72 -13.37 -11.12
C ARG A 32 4.81 -12.90 -12.26
N PHE A 33 3.50 -13.14 -12.13
CA PHE A 33 2.53 -12.68 -13.11
C PHE A 33 2.52 -11.15 -13.23
N LEU A 34 2.59 -10.40 -12.11
CA LEU A 34 2.68 -8.94 -12.19
C LEU A 34 3.96 -8.46 -12.87
N VAL A 35 5.09 -9.11 -12.60
CA VAL A 35 6.34 -8.81 -13.30
C VAL A 35 6.18 -9.06 -14.80
N TRP A 36 5.61 -10.19 -15.18
CA TRP A 36 5.32 -10.51 -16.59
C TRP A 36 4.39 -9.48 -17.21
N LEU A 37 3.29 -9.12 -16.52
CA LEU A 37 2.33 -8.13 -17.01
C LEU A 37 2.95 -6.73 -17.22
N ALA A 38 3.95 -6.38 -16.40
CA ALA A 38 4.68 -5.12 -16.49
C ALA A 38 5.78 -5.11 -17.56
N GLN A 39 6.21 -6.27 -18.07
CA GLN A 39 7.38 -6.42 -18.95
C GLN A 39 7.14 -6.02 -20.42
N HIS A 40 5.99 -5.48 -20.80
CA HIS A 40 5.77 -4.96 -22.15
C HIS A 40 6.70 -3.78 -22.53
N THR A 41 7.48 -3.27 -21.58
CA THR A 41 8.60 -2.35 -21.82
C THR A 41 9.93 -3.07 -21.57
N GLN A 42 10.96 -2.82 -22.39
CA GLN A 42 12.27 -3.53 -22.41
C GLN A 42 13.06 -3.53 -21.08
N ALA A 43 12.60 -2.84 -20.06
CA ALA A 43 13.19 -2.75 -18.72
C ALA A 43 12.12 -3.01 -17.65
N GLY A 44 11.59 -4.24 -17.63
CA GLY A 44 10.66 -4.64 -16.57
C GLY A 44 11.33 -4.66 -15.18
N PRO A 45 10.53 -4.55 -14.12
CA PRO A 45 11.04 -4.63 -12.75
C PRO A 45 11.66 -6.01 -12.49
N LYS A 46 12.74 -6.04 -11.71
CA LYS A 46 13.28 -7.30 -11.19
C LYS A 46 12.37 -7.78 -10.05
N GLN A 47 12.12 -9.09 -9.98
CA GLN A 47 11.26 -9.69 -8.99
C GLN A 47 11.73 -9.41 -7.55
N ASP A 48 13.07 -9.36 -7.35
CA ASP A 48 13.72 -9.26 -6.04
C ASP A 48 13.62 -7.85 -5.40
N ALA A 49 13.12 -6.85 -6.13
CA ALA A 49 13.07 -5.46 -5.67
C ALA A 49 11.75 -4.77 -6.05
N LEU A 50 10.62 -5.50 -5.96
CA LEU A 50 9.33 -4.92 -6.27
C LEU A 50 8.94 -3.86 -5.25
N ASN A 51 8.72 -2.63 -5.72
CA ASN A 51 8.07 -1.62 -4.91
C ASN A 51 6.56 -1.91 -4.85
N ARG A 52 6.05 -2.16 -3.64
CA ARG A 52 4.64 -2.49 -3.39
C ARG A 52 3.86 -1.33 -2.77
N LEU A 53 4.55 -0.21 -2.52
CA LEU A 53 3.90 1.03 -2.07
C LEU A 53 2.93 1.54 -3.15
N GLY A 54 1.76 2.00 -2.74
CA GLY A 54 0.75 2.50 -3.68
C GLY A 54 -0.02 1.42 -4.45
N MET A 55 0.32 0.13 -4.33
CA MET A 55 -0.36 -0.95 -5.07
C MET A 55 -1.86 -1.03 -4.74
N ALA A 56 -2.23 -0.85 -3.48
CA ALA A 56 -3.64 -0.88 -3.10
C ALA A 56 -4.44 0.24 -3.78
N GLN A 57 -3.88 1.44 -3.86
CA GLN A 57 -4.48 2.56 -4.57
C GLN A 57 -4.53 2.30 -6.07
N PHE A 58 -3.44 1.85 -6.68
CA PHE A 58 -3.38 1.53 -8.11
C PHE A 58 -4.44 0.50 -8.52
N LEU A 59 -4.60 -0.57 -7.76
CA LEU A 59 -5.62 -1.59 -8.01
C LEU A 59 -7.03 -1.04 -7.76
N GLY A 60 -7.22 -0.22 -6.73
CA GLY A 60 -8.48 0.46 -6.45
C GLY A 60 -8.90 1.38 -7.60
N ASP A 61 -7.97 2.21 -8.09
CA ASP A 61 -8.23 3.09 -9.25
C ASP A 61 -8.57 2.28 -10.51
N ALA A 62 -7.89 1.15 -10.73
CA ALA A 62 -8.19 0.26 -11.86
C ALA A 62 -9.60 -0.36 -11.76
N LEU A 63 -10.03 -0.74 -10.56
CA LEU A 63 -11.39 -1.25 -10.29
C LEU A 63 -12.43 -0.14 -10.54
N ILE A 64 -12.21 1.07 -10.06
CA ILE A 64 -13.07 2.23 -10.30
C ILE A 64 -13.19 2.53 -11.80
N HIS A 65 -12.07 2.51 -12.54
CA HIS A 65 -12.09 2.71 -14.00
C HIS A 65 -12.86 1.59 -14.74
N ALA A 66 -12.90 0.39 -14.17
CA ALA A 66 -13.73 -0.70 -14.68
C ALA A 66 -15.22 -0.59 -14.29
N GLY A 67 -15.60 0.44 -13.52
CA GLY A 67 -16.96 0.70 -13.07
C GLY A 67 -17.34 0.02 -11.75
N LEU A 68 -16.34 -0.47 -11.00
CA LEU A 68 -16.52 -1.10 -9.69
C LEU A 68 -16.06 -0.10 -8.60
N ALA A 69 -17.00 0.44 -7.83
CA ALA A 69 -16.70 1.32 -6.71
C ALA A 69 -16.46 0.49 -5.43
N VAL A 70 -15.30 -0.20 -5.38
CA VAL A 70 -14.91 -1.06 -4.26
C VAL A 70 -13.51 -0.69 -3.77
N ASP A 71 -13.28 -0.85 -2.47
CA ASP A 71 -11.96 -0.59 -1.86
C ASP A 71 -11.14 -1.86 -1.77
N VAL A 72 -9.86 -1.78 -2.16
CA VAL A 72 -8.89 -2.86 -1.95
C VAL A 72 -8.41 -2.84 -0.50
N LYS A 73 -9.04 -3.66 0.33
CA LYS A 73 -8.77 -3.73 1.77
C LYS A 73 -7.49 -4.46 2.11
N ARG A 74 -7.13 -5.47 1.31
CA ARG A 74 -5.97 -6.34 1.56
C ARG A 74 -5.41 -6.89 0.27
N ILE A 75 -4.08 -7.07 0.23
CA ILE A 75 -3.37 -7.71 -0.86
C ILE A 75 -2.56 -8.87 -0.29
N TYR A 76 -2.77 -10.08 -0.81
CA TYR A 76 -1.94 -11.24 -0.56
C TYR A 76 -0.99 -11.44 -1.75
N TRP A 77 0.29 -11.38 -1.48
CA TRP A 77 1.34 -11.63 -2.45
C TRP A 77 1.82 -13.07 -2.36
N TYR A 78 1.75 -13.79 -3.44
CA TYR A 78 2.33 -15.14 -3.54
C TYR A 78 3.68 -15.00 -4.21
N SER A 79 4.75 -15.24 -3.43
CA SER A 79 6.13 -15.03 -3.85
C SER A 79 7.00 -16.22 -3.40
N GLU A 80 8.08 -16.48 -4.14
CA GLU A 80 9.09 -17.46 -3.78
C GLU A 80 9.94 -17.00 -2.60
N GLU A 81 10.04 -15.70 -2.43
CA GLU A 81 10.85 -15.08 -1.38
C GLU A 81 10.08 -14.96 -0.05
N ASN A 82 10.85 -15.05 1.02
CA ASN A 82 10.34 -14.83 2.37
C ASN A 82 10.55 -13.36 2.74
N GLU A 83 9.70 -12.49 2.24
CA GLU A 83 9.77 -11.05 2.52
C GLU A 83 8.86 -10.68 3.68
N ILE A 84 9.36 -9.81 4.55
CA ILE A 84 8.54 -9.13 5.55
C ILE A 84 8.17 -7.76 4.97
N LEU A 85 6.90 -7.59 4.59
CA LEU A 85 6.39 -6.31 4.13
C LEU A 85 5.96 -5.45 5.32
N ASP A 86 6.54 -4.26 5.43
CA ASP A 86 6.08 -3.22 6.36
C ASP A 86 5.13 -2.26 5.61
N VAL A 87 4.08 -2.82 5.02
CA VAL A 87 3.04 -2.07 4.31
C VAL A 87 1.67 -2.54 4.80
N ASP A 88 0.89 -1.60 5.35
CA ASP A 88 -0.43 -1.90 5.87
C ASP A 88 -1.33 -2.58 4.83
N GLY A 89 -2.01 -3.65 5.26
CA GLY A 89 -2.93 -4.39 4.40
C GLY A 89 -2.26 -5.29 3.35
N GLN A 90 -0.94 -5.44 3.34
CA GLN A 90 -0.23 -6.32 2.42
C GLN A 90 0.48 -7.47 3.17
N ILE A 91 0.31 -8.68 2.68
CA ILE A 91 0.83 -9.91 3.31
C ILE A 91 1.51 -10.76 2.25
N VAL A 92 2.73 -11.23 2.52
CA VAL A 92 3.43 -12.19 1.65
C VAL A 92 3.12 -13.62 2.08
N ARG A 93 2.75 -14.45 1.10
CA ARG A 93 2.60 -15.89 1.21
C ARG A 93 3.74 -16.55 0.44
N LYS A 94 4.64 -17.22 1.14
CA LYS A 94 5.72 -17.95 0.50
C LYS A 94 5.19 -19.17 -0.25
N VAL A 95 5.56 -19.30 -1.52
CA VAL A 95 5.28 -20.46 -2.37
C VAL A 95 6.59 -21.05 -2.91
N LEU A 96 6.58 -22.31 -3.34
CA LEU A 96 7.72 -22.90 -4.04
C LEU A 96 7.84 -22.29 -5.45
N SER A 97 9.05 -22.34 -6.02
CA SER A 97 9.29 -21.89 -7.39
C SER A 97 8.45 -22.65 -8.39
N HIS A 98 7.85 -21.95 -9.35
CA HIS A 98 7.14 -22.55 -10.48
C HIS A 98 8.00 -23.54 -11.28
N ASP A 99 9.30 -23.26 -11.39
CA ASP A 99 10.24 -24.10 -12.15
C ASP A 99 10.49 -25.44 -11.45
N LEU A 100 10.36 -25.48 -10.12
CA LEU A 100 10.60 -26.68 -9.31
C LEU A 100 9.36 -27.57 -9.20
N ASP A 101 8.15 -27.01 -9.18
CA ASP A 101 6.90 -27.78 -8.95
C ASP A 101 5.82 -27.58 -10.00
N GLY A 102 6.15 -26.91 -11.11
CA GLY A 102 5.20 -26.62 -12.19
C GLY A 102 4.02 -25.75 -11.75
N GLY A 103 4.20 -24.90 -10.75
CA GLY A 103 3.18 -23.98 -10.23
C GLY A 103 2.15 -24.62 -9.31
N VAL A 104 2.32 -25.88 -8.89
CA VAL A 104 1.38 -26.58 -8.01
C VAL A 104 1.26 -25.91 -6.65
N SER A 105 2.36 -25.42 -6.08
CA SER A 105 2.35 -24.71 -4.80
C SER A 105 1.58 -23.40 -4.87
N LEU A 106 1.70 -22.65 -5.97
CA LEU A 106 0.93 -21.44 -6.22
C LEU A 106 -0.56 -21.78 -6.33
N LEU A 107 -0.90 -22.72 -7.21
CA LEU A 107 -2.28 -23.18 -7.41
C LEU A 107 -2.94 -23.61 -6.10
N LYS A 108 -2.20 -24.38 -5.27
CA LYS A 108 -2.69 -24.83 -3.96
C LYS A 108 -2.89 -23.67 -3.00
N SER A 109 -1.90 -22.80 -2.82
CA SER A 109 -1.93 -21.72 -1.83
C SER A 109 -2.96 -20.66 -2.20
N LEU A 110 -2.89 -20.11 -3.41
CA LEU A 110 -3.80 -19.08 -3.89
C LEU A 110 -5.23 -19.63 -4.04
N GLY A 111 -5.38 -20.84 -4.61
CA GLY A 111 -6.68 -21.48 -4.77
C GLY A 111 -7.34 -21.83 -3.45
N GLN A 112 -6.59 -22.25 -2.43
CA GLN A 112 -7.11 -22.49 -1.08
C GLN A 112 -7.58 -21.17 -0.43
N ASP A 113 -6.79 -20.11 -0.54
CA ASP A 113 -7.17 -18.79 0.03
C ASP A 113 -8.43 -18.26 -0.68
N LEU A 114 -8.56 -18.38 -2.00
CA LEU A 114 -9.77 -18.00 -2.75
C LEU A 114 -11.01 -18.75 -2.26
N ARG A 115 -10.93 -20.09 -2.14
CA ARG A 115 -12.03 -20.88 -1.61
C ARG A 115 -12.40 -20.51 -0.18
N GLN A 116 -11.42 -20.25 0.68
CA GLN A 116 -11.68 -19.84 2.06
C GLN A 116 -12.35 -18.47 2.15
N LEU A 117 -11.90 -17.50 1.35
CA LEU A 117 -12.52 -16.18 1.29
C LEU A 117 -14.00 -16.31 0.85
N ALA A 118 -14.28 -17.12 -0.16
CA ALA A 118 -15.63 -17.37 -0.65
C ALA A 118 -16.49 -18.09 0.40
N ALA A 119 -15.99 -19.19 0.98
CA ALA A 119 -16.72 -19.98 1.97
C ALA A 119 -17.08 -19.19 3.24
N HIS A 120 -16.20 -18.28 3.66
CA HIS A 120 -16.42 -17.44 4.85
C HIS A 120 -17.06 -16.09 4.54
N LYS A 121 -17.36 -15.78 3.26
CA LYS A 121 -17.87 -14.47 2.82
C LYS A 121 -17.04 -13.31 3.40
N ALA A 122 -15.71 -13.47 3.33
CA ALA A 122 -14.77 -12.53 3.93
C ALA A 122 -14.67 -11.20 3.17
N CYS A 123 -15.11 -11.18 1.92
CA CYS A 123 -15.25 -10.02 1.05
C CYS A 123 -16.29 -10.31 -0.04
N ASP A 124 -16.76 -9.26 -0.70
CA ASP A 124 -17.74 -9.36 -1.80
C ASP A 124 -17.05 -9.59 -3.14
N HIS A 125 -15.83 -9.06 -3.28
CA HIS A 125 -15.04 -9.06 -4.51
C HIS A 125 -13.64 -9.59 -4.26
N VAL A 126 -13.14 -10.40 -5.19
CA VAL A 126 -11.71 -10.79 -5.25
C VAL A 126 -11.14 -10.36 -6.58
N LEU A 127 -9.95 -9.72 -6.53
CA LEU A 127 -9.14 -9.43 -7.71
C LEU A 127 -8.00 -10.44 -7.78
N LEU A 128 -7.99 -11.26 -8.83
CA LEU A 128 -6.93 -12.22 -9.10
C LEU A 128 -5.91 -11.62 -10.08
N ALA A 129 -4.65 -11.75 -9.77
CA ALA A 129 -3.53 -11.47 -10.67
C ALA A 129 -2.74 -12.77 -10.88
N THR A 130 -3.14 -13.56 -11.85
CA THR A 130 -2.51 -14.82 -12.28
C THR A 130 -2.96 -15.17 -13.70
N ASP A 131 -2.12 -15.89 -14.45
CA ASP A 131 -2.40 -16.37 -15.82
C ASP A 131 -2.63 -17.89 -15.90
N ASP A 132 -2.59 -18.58 -14.77
CA ASP A 132 -2.70 -20.04 -14.72
C ASP A 132 -4.16 -20.52 -14.97
N GLU A 133 -4.42 -21.10 -16.14
CA GLU A 133 -5.76 -21.60 -16.51
C GLU A 133 -6.32 -22.69 -15.56
N ARG A 134 -5.47 -23.33 -14.74
CA ARG A 134 -5.91 -24.32 -13.75
C ARG A 134 -6.77 -23.70 -12.65
N PHE A 135 -6.78 -22.37 -12.52
CA PHE A 135 -7.70 -21.68 -11.61
C PHE A 135 -9.16 -21.66 -12.07
N LEU A 136 -9.48 -22.04 -13.31
CA LEU A 136 -10.86 -22.03 -13.83
C LEU A 136 -11.87 -22.68 -12.88
N SER A 137 -11.56 -23.90 -12.39
CA SER A 137 -12.45 -24.61 -11.47
C SER A 137 -12.57 -23.94 -10.11
N VAL A 138 -11.49 -23.30 -9.64
CA VAL A 138 -11.47 -22.62 -8.33
C VAL A 138 -12.26 -21.32 -8.40
N ILE A 139 -12.19 -20.61 -9.53
CA ILE A 139 -12.97 -19.40 -9.80
C ILE A 139 -14.46 -19.76 -9.85
N ASP A 140 -14.83 -20.82 -10.59
CA ASP A 140 -16.21 -21.30 -10.67
C ASP A 140 -16.78 -21.66 -9.29
N ASP A 141 -16.01 -22.41 -8.48
CA ASP A 141 -16.37 -22.73 -7.09
C ASP A 141 -16.65 -21.45 -6.27
N ALA A 142 -15.80 -20.43 -6.37
CA ALA A 142 -15.95 -19.18 -5.62
C ALA A 142 -17.18 -18.38 -6.08
N GLN A 143 -17.42 -18.33 -7.40
CA GLN A 143 -18.59 -17.68 -7.99
C GLN A 143 -19.89 -18.37 -7.60
N LEU A 144 -19.90 -19.71 -7.54
CA LEU A 144 -21.05 -20.48 -7.05
C LEU A 144 -21.36 -20.22 -5.57
N MET A 145 -20.36 -19.80 -4.78
CA MET A 145 -20.55 -19.35 -3.38
C MET A 145 -21.01 -17.89 -3.27
N GLY A 146 -21.19 -17.19 -4.41
CA GLY A 146 -21.69 -15.82 -4.48
C GLY A 146 -20.60 -14.74 -4.43
N MET A 147 -19.33 -15.10 -4.62
CA MET A 147 -18.21 -14.15 -4.70
C MET A 147 -18.03 -13.64 -6.12
N SER A 148 -17.84 -12.33 -6.27
CA SER A 148 -17.45 -11.74 -7.56
C SER A 148 -15.94 -11.87 -7.75
N VAL A 149 -15.52 -12.52 -8.83
CA VAL A 149 -14.11 -12.77 -9.15
C VAL A 149 -13.70 -11.96 -10.38
N HIS A 150 -12.77 -11.03 -10.19
CA HIS A 150 -12.21 -10.19 -11.25
C HIS A 150 -10.78 -10.62 -11.55
N ILE A 151 -10.34 -10.46 -12.81
CA ILE A 151 -8.97 -10.82 -13.21
C ILE A 151 -8.26 -9.60 -13.75
N LEU A 152 -7.05 -9.36 -13.22
CA LEU A 152 -6.14 -8.32 -13.70
C LEU A 152 -5.58 -8.72 -15.06
N ALA A 153 -5.62 -7.82 -16.04
CA ALA A 153 -5.21 -8.10 -17.40
C ALA A 153 -4.52 -6.90 -18.06
N ASP A 154 -3.81 -7.16 -19.14
CA ASP A 154 -3.28 -6.15 -20.05
C ASP A 154 -4.30 -5.71 -21.12
N GLU A 155 -3.89 -4.80 -22.00
CA GLU A 155 -4.72 -4.28 -23.07
C GLU A 155 -5.14 -5.34 -24.11
N ALA A 156 -4.45 -6.49 -24.21
CA ALA A 156 -4.83 -7.57 -25.11
C ALA A 156 -6.24 -8.11 -24.76
N ALA A 157 -6.62 -8.05 -23.49
CA ALA A 157 -7.93 -8.43 -23.00
C ALA A 157 -9.11 -7.60 -23.57
N ARG A 158 -8.83 -6.47 -24.22
CA ARG A 158 -9.86 -5.65 -24.90
C ARG A 158 -10.34 -6.30 -26.20
N ASN A 159 -9.52 -7.17 -26.80
CA ASN A 159 -9.86 -7.89 -28.03
C ASN A 159 -9.90 -9.41 -27.80
N MET A 160 -10.93 -9.88 -27.12
CA MET A 160 -11.12 -11.28 -26.76
C MET A 160 -11.10 -12.23 -27.96
N PRO A 161 -11.73 -11.92 -29.13
CA PRO A 161 -11.66 -12.81 -30.29
C PRO A 161 -10.22 -13.05 -30.78
N LYS A 162 -9.37 -12.00 -30.78
CA LYS A 162 -7.97 -12.13 -31.14
C LYS A 162 -7.20 -12.89 -30.05
N LEU A 163 -7.47 -12.60 -28.80
CA LEU A 163 -6.81 -13.25 -27.67
C LEU A 163 -7.08 -14.76 -27.65
N HIS A 164 -8.31 -15.21 -27.89
CA HIS A 164 -8.64 -16.64 -28.00
C HIS A 164 -7.91 -17.36 -29.13
N GLN A 165 -7.49 -16.64 -30.17
CA GLN A 165 -6.70 -17.21 -31.27
C GLN A 165 -5.20 -17.26 -30.92
N THR A 166 -4.69 -16.25 -30.23
CA THR A 166 -3.25 -16.13 -29.93
C THR A 166 -2.86 -16.84 -28.65
N ASP A 167 -3.71 -16.78 -27.62
CA ASP A 167 -3.54 -17.42 -26.32
C ASP A 167 -4.89 -17.95 -25.80
N PRO A 168 -5.27 -19.17 -26.22
CA PRO A 168 -6.55 -19.75 -25.84
C PRO A 168 -6.70 -20.00 -24.33
N GLY A 169 -5.61 -20.31 -23.62
CA GLY A 169 -5.61 -20.54 -22.18
C GLY A 169 -5.97 -19.28 -21.41
N TRP A 170 -5.22 -18.22 -21.70
CA TRP A 170 -5.48 -16.90 -21.13
C TRP A 170 -6.87 -16.37 -21.49
N GLY A 171 -7.27 -16.54 -22.76
CA GLY A 171 -8.61 -16.17 -23.20
C GLY A 171 -9.73 -16.89 -22.44
N ARG A 172 -9.59 -18.20 -22.14
CA ARG A 172 -10.57 -18.96 -21.32
C ARG A 172 -10.62 -18.43 -19.88
N LEU A 173 -9.46 -18.20 -19.26
CA LEU A 173 -9.37 -17.69 -17.89
C LEU A 173 -10.06 -16.32 -17.77
N LEU A 174 -9.76 -15.41 -18.68
CA LEU A 174 -10.39 -14.07 -18.72
C LEU A 174 -11.89 -14.11 -19.04
N SER A 175 -12.37 -15.16 -19.74
CA SER A 175 -13.80 -15.33 -20.03
C SER A 175 -14.58 -15.84 -18.83
N GLN A 176 -13.92 -16.48 -17.86
CA GLN A 176 -14.54 -16.95 -16.63
C GLN A 176 -14.73 -15.81 -15.62
N ALA A 177 -13.91 -14.76 -15.67
CA ALA A 177 -14.02 -13.64 -14.75
C ALA A 177 -15.34 -12.88 -14.89
N ASP A 178 -15.90 -12.42 -13.77
CA ASP A 178 -17.04 -11.48 -13.78
C ASP A 178 -16.68 -10.18 -14.47
N GLN A 179 -15.45 -9.68 -14.23
CA GLN A 179 -14.89 -8.57 -14.98
C GLN A 179 -13.37 -8.71 -15.17
N ARG A 180 -12.89 -8.16 -16.27
CA ARG A 180 -11.47 -8.02 -16.59
C ARG A 180 -11.02 -6.62 -16.23
N ILE A 181 -10.07 -6.51 -15.35
CA ILE A 181 -9.52 -5.24 -14.89
C ILE A 181 -8.28 -4.94 -15.71
N VAL A 182 -8.46 -4.16 -16.76
CA VAL A 182 -7.37 -3.86 -17.70
C VAL A 182 -6.51 -2.72 -17.17
N VAL A 183 -5.22 -3.01 -17.01
CA VAL A 183 -4.20 -2.04 -16.58
C VAL A 183 -3.21 -1.77 -17.70
N GLN A 184 -2.59 -0.57 -17.67
CA GLN A 184 -1.52 -0.24 -18.60
C GLN A 184 -0.19 -0.82 -18.08
N PRO A 185 0.50 -1.66 -18.88
CA PRO A 185 1.78 -2.25 -18.45
C PRO A 185 2.83 -1.22 -18.05
N LYS A 186 2.87 -0.08 -18.73
CA LYS A 186 3.79 1.01 -18.42
C LYS A 186 3.55 1.58 -17.01
N ALA A 187 2.31 1.92 -16.67
CA ALA A 187 1.96 2.45 -15.36
C ALA A 187 2.24 1.44 -14.25
N LEU A 188 1.96 0.16 -14.50
CA LEU A 188 2.29 -0.93 -13.57
C LEU A 188 3.81 -1.09 -13.40
N SER A 189 4.59 -1.03 -14.49
CA SER A 189 6.06 -1.10 -14.44
C SER A 189 6.65 0.05 -13.64
N GLU A 190 6.20 1.27 -13.89
CA GLU A 190 6.64 2.47 -13.16
C GLU A 190 6.33 2.36 -11.66
N LEU A 191 5.14 1.89 -11.29
CA LEU A 191 4.77 1.65 -9.90
C LEU A 191 5.70 0.62 -9.24
N LEU A 192 5.88 -0.54 -9.88
CA LEU A 192 6.70 -1.63 -9.34
C LEU A 192 8.19 -1.27 -9.22
N GLN A 193 8.69 -0.38 -10.08
CA GLN A 193 10.05 0.15 -10.01
C GLN A 193 10.21 1.29 -8.99
N GLY A 194 9.13 1.77 -8.41
CA GLY A 194 9.15 2.93 -7.52
C GLY A 194 9.39 4.27 -8.23
N THR A 195 9.21 4.32 -9.55
CA THR A 195 9.44 5.54 -10.36
C THR A 195 8.21 6.46 -10.38
N VAL A 196 7.04 5.96 -10.02
CA VAL A 196 5.75 6.67 -10.07
C VAL A 196 5.61 7.80 -9.02
N ASN A 197 6.53 7.89 -8.05
CA ASN A 197 6.39 8.85 -6.97
C ASN A 197 7.29 10.10 -7.07
N LYS A 198 7.74 10.49 -8.28
CA LYS A 198 8.41 11.80 -8.42
C LYS A 198 7.48 12.96 -8.77
N GLU A 199 6.23 12.69 -9.18
CA GLU A 199 5.34 13.78 -9.63
C GLU A 199 4.04 13.93 -8.81
N SER A 200 3.73 13.02 -7.90
CA SER A 200 2.48 13.07 -7.12
C SER A 200 2.69 13.33 -5.62
N ASN A 201 3.84 13.78 -5.22
CA ASN A 201 3.96 14.44 -3.91
C ASN A 201 5.13 15.39 -3.91
N ALA A 202 4.89 16.55 -3.35
CA ALA A 202 5.79 17.57 -2.90
C ALA A 202 7.28 17.22 -3.03
N ALA A 203 8.09 18.17 -3.51
CA ALA A 203 9.55 18.16 -3.48
C ALA A 203 10.04 17.32 -2.30
N PRO A 204 11.19 16.62 -2.41
CA PRO A 204 11.74 15.92 -1.26
C PRO A 204 11.69 16.93 -0.11
N GLU A 205 10.75 16.68 0.83
CA GLU A 205 10.67 17.53 2.01
C GLU A 205 12.07 17.50 2.57
N ASP A 206 12.68 18.66 2.68
CA ASP A 206 14.00 18.85 3.24
C ASP A 206 14.09 17.99 4.51
N PRO A 207 15.05 17.09 4.66
CA PRO A 207 15.14 16.22 5.85
C PRO A 207 15.07 17.03 7.15
N GLU A 208 15.49 18.30 7.11
CA GLU A 208 15.39 19.23 8.22
C GLU A 208 13.92 19.64 8.49
N LEU A 209 13.11 19.90 7.47
CA LEU A 209 11.69 20.20 7.63
C LEU A 209 10.90 19.01 8.19
N ILE A 210 11.24 17.79 7.77
CA ILE A 210 10.66 16.57 8.32
C ILE A 210 11.05 16.41 9.79
N ARG A 211 12.31 16.65 10.11
CA ARG A 211 12.83 16.60 11.47
C ARG A 211 12.12 17.62 12.37
N GLU A 212 11.94 18.83 11.87
CA GLU A 212 11.21 19.90 12.56
C GLU A 212 9.75 19.52 12.81
N SER A 213 9.06 19.00 11.78
CA SER A 213 7.68 18.51 11.91
C SER A 213 7.55 17.35 12.91
N ILE A 214 8.50 16.41 12.92
CA ILE A 214 8.55 15.32 13.91
C ILE A 214 8.74 15.87 15.31
N THR A 215 9.65 16.83 15.46
CA THR A 215 9.95 17.46 16.76
C THR A 215 8.72 18.18 17.31
N GLU A 216 8.06 19.00 16.50
CA GLU A 216 6.84 19.70 16.90
C GLU A 216 5.74 18.75 17.37
N VAL A 217 5.48 17.67 16.63
CA VAL A 217 4.46 16.68 16.99
C VAL A 217 4.80 15.97 18.30
N ILE A 218 6.07 15.62 18.50
CA ILE A 218 6.51 14.95 19.71
C ILE A 218 6.44 15.89 20.92
N VAL A 219 6.91 17.13 20.80
CA VAL A 219 6.87 18.12 21.90
C VAL A 219 5.42 18.40 22.26
N SER A 220 4.56 18.70 21.28
CA SER A 220 3.13 18.91 21.53
C SER A 220 2.48 17.72 22.23
N TRP A 221 2.78 16.48 21.78
CA TRP A 221 2.24 15.27 22.40
C TRP A 221 2.75 15.10 23.84
N TRP A 222 4.05 15.35 24.07
CA TRP A 222 4.68 15.24 25.38
C TRP A 222 4.13 16.25 26.39
N ASP A 223 3.86 17.47 25.93
CA ASP A 223 3.30 18.54 26.77
C ASP A 223 1.82 18.28 27.14
N ASP A 224 1.08 17.58 26.25
CA ASP A 224 -0.30 17.16 26.50
C ASP A 224 -0.41 16.01 27.52
N GLU A 225 0.67 15.24 27.76
CA GLU A 225 0.63 14.07 28.67
C GLU A 225 0.73 14.51 30.15
N PRO A 226 -0.07 13.90 31.06
CA PRO A 226 0.01 14.12 32.51
C PRO A 226 1.39 13.81 33.07
N GLU A 227 1.81 14.56 34.13
CA GLU A 227 3.15 14.41 34.73
C GLU A 227 3.40 12.98 35.23
N ASP A 228 2.42 12.35 35.89
CA ASP A 228 2.52 10.96 36.37
C ASP A 228 2.87 10.00 35.22
N ARG A 229 2.24 10.19 34.03
CA ARG A 229 2.50 9.37 32.87
C ARG A 229 3.84 9.67 32.23
N ARG A 230 4.29 10.93 32.27
CA ARG A 230 5.64 11.31 31.82
C ARG A 230 6.73 10.65 32.65
N GLU A 231 6.53 10.54 33.99
CA GLU A 231 7.45 9.84 34.88
C GLU A 231 7.51 8.36 34.57
N GLU A 232 6.34 7.69 34.42
CA GLU A 232 6.28 6.28 34.02
C GLU A 232 7.02 6.00 32.70
N LEU A 233 6.87 6.91 31.72
CA LEU A 233 7.52 6.79 30.42
C LEU A 233 9.03 7.01 30.51
N ARG A 234 9.52 7.94 31.35
CA ARG A 234 10.94 8.13 31.63
C ARG A 234 11.55 6.86 32.25
N ASP A 235 10.88 6.28 33.22
CA ASP A 235 11.33 5.05 33.86
C ASP A 235 11.38 3.88 32.88
N ALA A 236 10.34 3.73 32.04
CA ALA A 236 10.32 2.72 31.01
C ALA A 236 11.45 2.88 29.98
N LEU A 237 11.81 4.11 29.62
CA LEU A 237 12.92 4.41 28.70
C LEU A 237 14.31 4.22 29.33
N HIS A 238 14.43 4.30 30.65
CA HIS A 238 15.66 3.96 31.36
C HIS A 238 15.90 2.43 31.42
N ILE A 239 14.81 1.65 31.53
CA ILE A 239 14.88 0.19 31.59
C ILE A 239 15.02 -0.42 30.20
N SER A 240 14.33 0.13 29.21
CA SER A 240 14.27 -0.38 27.82
C SER A 240 14.83 0.63 26.83
N ARG A 241 15.57 0.14 25.83
CA ARG A 241 16.00 1.00 24.70
C ARG A 241 14.88 1.36 23.74
N GLY A 242 13.74 0.68 23.81
CA GLY A 242 12.60 0.89 22.93
C GLY A 242 11.53 1.81 23.52
N ILE A 243 10.77 2.47 22.66
CA ILE A 243 9.57 3.21 23.05
C ILE A 243 8.44 2.23 23.31
N PRO A 244 7.59 2.43 24.35
CA PRO A 244 6.41 1.61 24.56
C PRO A 244 5.54 1.56 23.30
N GLN A 245 5.08 0.35 22.93
CA GLN A 245 4.39 0.12 21.65
C GLN A 245 3.15 1.00 21.45
N GLU A 246 2.45 1.30 22.53
CA GLU A 246 1.26 2.17 22.48
C GLU A 246 1.60 3.60 22.10
N VAL A 247 2.69 4.15 22.67
CA VAL A 247 3.19 5.50 22.38
C VAL A 247 3.71 5.57 20.94
N ASP A 248 4.51 4.59 20.52
CA ASP A 248 5.03 4.51 19.14
C ASP A 248 3.87 4.53 18.12
N ARG A 249 2.81 3.76 18.38
CA ARG A 249 1.62 3.71 17.54
C ARG A 249 0.89 5.07 17.47
N GLN A 250 0.71 5.73 18.59
CA GLN A 250 0.03 7.04 18.65
C GLN A 250 0.83 8.12 17.89
N LEU A 251 2.14 8.17 18.08
CA LEU A 251 3.01 9.12 17.38
C LEU A 251 3.04 8.87 15.87
N LEU A 252 3.12 7.61 15.45
CA LEU A 252 3.07 7.24 14.04
C LEU A 252 1.73 7.64 13.38
N LEU A 253 0.61 7.50 14.10
CA LEU A 253 -0.70 7.94 13.61
C LEU A 253 -0.77 9.47 13.49
N ARG A 254 -0.33 10.24 14.49
CA ARG A 254 -0.30 11.71 14.44
C ARG A 254 0.56 12.20 13.28
N MET A 255 1.75 11.59 13.09
CA MET A 255 2.64 11.94 11.98
C MET A 255 2.04 11.62 10.61
N ARG A 256 1.35 10.47 10.48
CA ARG A 256 0.64 10.11 9.25
C ARG A 256 -0.44 11.14 8.88
N HIS A 257 -1.18 11.64 9.86
CA HIS A 257 -2.15 12.72 9.64
C HIS A 257 -1.47 14.03 9.23
N ARG A 258 -0.32 14.39 9.85
CA ARG A 258 0.38 15.62 9.56
C ARG A 258 1.01 15.62 8.17
N LEU A 259 1.67 14.53 7.79
CA LEU A 259 2.39 14.39 6.51
C LEU A 259 1.50 13.88 5.38
N THR A 260 0.24 13.48 5.65
CA THR A 260 -0.68 12.84 4.70
C THR A 260 -0.12 11.55 4.06
N ARG A 261 0.97 11.02 4.58
CA ARG A 261 1.64 9.79 4.15
C ARG A 261 2.24 9.01 5.33
N ALA A 262 2.55 7.74 5.12
CA ALA A 262 3.30 6.96 6.10
C ALA A 262 4.77 7.41 6.18
N LEU A 263 5.35 7.34 7.37
CA LEU A 263 6.78 7.59 7.57
C LEU A 263 7.63 6.48 6.96
N THR A 264 8.74 6.87 6.33
CA THR A 264 9.79 5.94 5.87
C THR A 264 10.50 5.28 7.06
N LEU A 265 11.28 4.23 6.80
CA LEU A 265 12.06 3.55 7.84
C LEU A 265 13.05 4.51 8.56
N GLN A 266 13.69 5.41 7.80
CA GLN A 266 14.60 6.41 8.35
C GLN A 266 13.85 7.44 9.21
N GLU A 267 12.69 7.92 8.77
CA GLU A 267 11.85 8.84 9.53
C GLU A 267 11.28 8.21 10.80
N LYS A 268 10.87 6.94 10.76
CA LYS A 268 10.47 6.17 11.97
C LYS A 268 11.62 6.07 12.97
N LYS A 269 12.85 5.83 12.49
CA LYS A 269 14.05 5.80 13.35
C LYS A 269 14.30 7.18 13.96
N MET A 270 14.26 8.23 13.15
CA MET A 270 14.41 9.63 13.60
C MET A 270 13.34 10.01 14.63
N LEU A 271 12.08 9.65 14.41
CA LEU A 271 10.98 9.87 15.36
C LEU A 271 11.29 9.26 16.73
N ARG A 272 11.76 8.00 16.75
CA ARG A 272 12.10 7.32 18.01
C ARG A 272 13.30 7.92 18.71
N GLU A 273 14.29 8.38 17.97
CA GLU A 273 15.46 9.09 18.52
C GLU A 273 15.07 10.45 19.13
N ILE A 274 14.27 11.25 18.42
CA ILE A 274 13.78 12.55 18.91
C ILE A 274 12.86 12.36 20.12
N PHE A 275 11.93 11.41 20.08
CA PHE A 275 11.08 11.12 21.25
C PHE A 275 11.90 10.80 22.49
N ARG A 276 12.91 9.96 22.34
CA ARG A 276 13.81 9.63 23.47
C ARG A 276 14.56 10.84 23.99
N ALA A 277 15.05 11.71 23.11
CA ALA A 277 15.75 12.94 23.47
C ALA A 277 14.83 13.92 24.21
N VAL A 278 13.59 14.10 23.77
CA VAL A 278 12.58 14.95 24.43
C VAL A 278 12.19 14.37 25.79
N ALA A 279 11.86 13.09 25.86
CA ALA A 279 11.43 12.45 27.10
C ALA A 279 12.51 12.44 28.18
N LEU A 280 13.77 12.26 27.82
CA LEU A 280 14.92 12.26 28.74
C LEU A 280 15.53 13.65 28.98
N GLY A 281 14.97 14.71 28.38
CA GLY A 281 15.43 16.08 28.59
C GLY A 281 16.76 16.43 27.92
N THR A 282 17.25 15.60 26.99
CA THR A 282 18.53 15.82 26.29
C THR A 282 18.39 16.71 25.04
N HIS A 283 17.16 17.09 24.69
CA HIS A 283 16.87 17.86 23.46
C HIS A 283 17.27 19.33 23.55
N ASN A 284 17.38 19.91 24.74
CA ASN A 284 17.72 21.36 24.94
C ASN A 284 19.21 21.68 24.88
N ALA A 285 20.10 20.71 24.62
CA ALA A 285 21.57 20.97 24.67
C ALA A 285 22.15 21.47 23.33
N ASP A 286 21.40 21.44 22.22
CA ASP A 286 21.90 21.76 20.87
C ASP A 286 21.15 22.92 20.16
N MET A 287 20.33 23.69 20.86
CA MET A 287 19.81 24.94 20.26
C MET A 287 20.84 26.05 20.40
N PRO A 288 21.31 26.66 19.30
CA PRO A 288 22.13 27.88 19.44
C PRO A 288 21.29 28.96 20.08
N GLN A 289 21.76 29.44 21.24
CA GLN A 289 21.16 30.56 21.94
C GLN A 289 21.13 31.76 20.98
N SER A 290 19.91 32.22 20.66
CA SER A 290 19.68 33.45 19.95
C SER A 290 20.39 34.59 20.73
N MET A 291 21.38 35.20 20.11
CA MET A 291 22.04 36.38 20.59
C MET A 291 20.99 37.50 20.81
N ASP A 292 20.80 37.90 22.04
CA ASP A 292 20.11 39.14 22.40
C ASP A 292 20.85 40.32 21.80
N PRO A 293 20.24 41.19 21.00
CA PRO A 293 20.81 42.44 20.59
C PRO A 293 20.23 43.54 21.47
N LEU A 294 20.79 43.79 22.63
CA LEU A 294 20.61 45.09 23.32
C LEU A 294 21.54 45.16 24.53
N SER A 295 22.72 45.78 24.35
CA SER A 295 23.32 46.57 25.43
C SER A 295 24.45 47.48 24.94
N SER A 296 24.18 48.75 25.11
CA SER A 296 25.11 49.84 25.40
C SER A 296 26.07 50.36 24.33
N THR A 297 25.63 51.44 23.77
CA THR A 297 26.45 52.55 23.25
C THR A 297 27.20 53.24 24.40
N PRO A 298 28.52 53.41 24.37
CA PRO A 298 29.19 54.43 25.20
C PRO A 298 29.28 55.72 24.43
N LEU A 299 28.89 56.80 25.13
CA LEU A 299 29.13 58.19 24.80
C LEU A 299 30.62 58.43 24.62
N ILE A 300 31.03 59.03 23.52
CA ILE A 300 32.33 59.60 23.31
C ILE A 300 32.21 61.09 23.65
N GLU A 301 32.84 61.49 24.73
CA GLU A 301 33.19 62.91 25.01
C GLU A 301 34.36 63.33 24.13
N GLU A 302 34.21 64.42 23.41
CA GLU A 302 35.33 65.17 22.82
C GLU A 302 35.99 66.09 23.88
N PRO A 303 37.31 66.19 23.86
CA PRO A 303 37.99 67.37 24.48
C PRO A 303 38.49 68.36 23.43
N VAL A 304 38.13 69.59 23.62
CA VAL A 304 38.78 70.90 23.33
C VAL A 304 39.95 70.91 22.33
#